data_45de4226a636dff77e3442d1ed2b136b
#
_entry.id   45de4226a636dff77e3442d1ed2b136b
#
_cell.length_a   1.000
_cell.length_b   1.000
_cell.length_c   1.000
_cell.angle_alpha   90.00
_cell.angle_beta   90.00
_cell.angle_gamma   90.00
#
_symmetry.space_group_name_H-M   'P 1'
#
loop_
_entity.id
_entity.type
_entity.pdbx_description
1 polymer ?
#
loop_
_entity_poly.entity_id
_entity_poly.type
_entity_poly.pdbx_seq_one_letter_code
_entity_poly.pdbx_strand_id
1 'polypeptide(L)'
;MIARIWHGRVPLEKSEEYLEKMRSIALPDYERTPGNRGAYCLHRVDGNLAYFQMLTFWDDVEAIKRFAGEAYEAARYYDFDDDFLIEREPFVLHFEVYKE
;
A
#
# COMPACT_ATOMS: atom_id res chain seq x y z
N MET A 1 -8.41 15.59 4.15
CA MET A 1 -8.04 14.16 4.19
C MET A 1 -7.39 13.76 2.88
N ILE A 2 -6.35 12.96 2.96
CA ILE A 2 -5.55 12.53 1.81
C ILE A 2 -5.68 11.03 1.62
N ALA A 3 -5.90 10.59 0.37
CA ALA A 3 -5.81 9.19 -0.01
C ALA A 3 -4.42 8.93 -0.59
N ARG A 4 -3.79 7.84 -0.15
CA ARG A 4 -2.50 7.40 -0.65
C ARG A 4 -2.68 6.02 -1.28
N ILE A 5 -2.18 5.88 -2.50
CA ILE A 5 -2.31 4.62 -3.25
C ILE A 5 -0.93 4.09 -3.60
N TRP A 6 -0.64 2.91 -3.06
CA TRP A 6 0.51 2.10 -3.44
C TRP A 6 0.02 0.93 -4.29
N HIS A 7 0.77 0.52 -5.29
CA HIS A 7 0.40 -0.65 -6.08
C HIS A 7 1.60 -1.54 -6.37
N GLY A 8 1.29 -2.83 -6.60
CA GLY A 8 2.29 -3.81 -6.96
C GLY A 8 1.65 -5.00 -7.66
N ARG A 9 2.47 -5.79 -8.33
CA ARG A 9 2.04 -6.98 -9.06
C ARG A 9 2.91 -8.16 -8.67
N VAL A 10 2.26 -9.32 -8.51
CA VAL A 10 2.96 -10.56 -8.21
C VAL A 10 2.52 -11.65 -9.19
N PRO A 11 3.35 -12.69 -9.41
CA PRO A 11 2.91 -13.85 -10.17
C PRO A 11 1.71 -14.50 -9.48
N LEU A 12 0.79 -15.05 -10.26
CA LEU A 12 -0.44 -15.64 -9.73
C LEU A 12 -0.17 -16.69 -8.67
N GLU A 13 0.84 -17.53 -8.86
CA GLU A 13 1.18 -18.60 -7.92
C GLU A 13 1.64 -18.10 -6.54
N LYS A 14 1.98 -16.83 -6.43
CA LYS A 14 2.39 -16.19 -5.17
C LYS A 14 1.30 -15.31 -4.56
N SER A 15 0.16 -15.24 -5.21
CA SER A 15 -0.91 -14.30 -4.85
C SER A 15 -1.46 -14.51 -3.45
N GLU A 16 -1.77 -15.75 -3.06
CA GLU A 16 -2.35 -16.03 -1.75
C GLU A 16 -1.38 -15.74 -0.62
N GLU A 17 -0.12 -16.10 -0.79
CA GLU A 17 0.91 -15.85 0.21
C GLU A 17 1.15 -14.34 0.37
N TYR A 18 1.19 -13.61 -0.73
CA TYR A 18 1.37 -12.15 -0.68
C TYR A 18 0.17 -11.47 -0.04
N LEU A 19 -1.05 -11.91 -0.37
CA LEU A 19 -2.26 -11.37 0.24
C LEU A 19 -2.22 -11.55 1.77
N GLU A 20 -1.77 -12.71 2.25
CA GLU A 20 -1.65 -12.96 3.68
C GLU A 20 -0.65 -12.00 4.33
N LYS A 21 0.46 -11.71 3.67
CA LYS A 21 1.44 -10.74 4.18
C LYS A 21 0.87 -9.32 4.20
N MET A 22 0.08 -8.94 3.20
CA MET A 22 -0.58 -7.64 3.19
C MET A 22 -1.57 -7.53 4.35
N ARG A 23 -2.33 -8.58 4.63
CA ARG A 23 -3.31 -8.59 5.70
C ARG A 23 -2.70 -8.64 7.10
N SER A 24 -1.66 -9.44 7.27
CA SER A 24 -1.08 -9.68 8.61
C SER A 24 0.03 -8.69 8.98
N ILE A 25 0.68 -8.08 8.00
CA ILE A 25 1.82 -7.19 8.23
C ILE A 25 1.52 -5.76 7.79
N ALA A 26 1.17 -5.58 6.51
CA ALA A 26 1.04 -4.24 5.96
C ALA A 26 -0.18 -3.48 6.50
N LEU A 27 -1.36 -4.09 6.47
CA LEU A 27 -2.56 -3.40 6.96
C LEU A 27 -2.43 -2.98 8.42
N PRO A 28 -2.00 -3.85 9.35
CA PRO A 28 -1.79 -3.41 10.73
C PRO A 28 -0.76 -2.30 10.88
N ASP A 29 0.28 -2.30 10.05
CA ASP A 29 1.32 -1.27 10.08
C ASP A 29 0.74 0.10 9.72
N TYR A 30 -0.10 0.16 8.70
CA TYR A 30 -0.81 1.40 8.36
C TYR A 30 -1.74 1.83 9.50
N GLU A 31 -2.55 0.90 9.99
CA GLU A 31 -3.63 1.20 10.94
C GLU A 31 -3.13 1.70 12.30
N ARG A 32 -1.94 1.26 12.73
CA ARG A 32 -1.38 1.72 14.00
C ARG A 32 -0.65 3.06 13.91
N THR A 33 -0.48 3.60 12.70
CA THR A 33 0.17 4.90 12.53
C THR A 33 -0.79 6.02 12.91
N PRO A 34 -0.43 6.91 13.85
CA PRO A 34 -1.31 8.02 14.23
C PRO A 34 -1.66 8.91 13.03
N GLY A 35 -2.94 9.20 12.87
CA GLY A 35 -3.44 9.99 11.74
C GLY A 35 -3.91 9.16 10.57
N ASN A 36 -3.74 7.83 10.62
CA ASN A 36 -4.35 6.95 9.62
C ASN A 36 -5.86 6.87 9.86
N ARG A 37 -6.64 7.02 8.79
CA ARG A 37 -8.10 7.02 8.81
C ARG A 37 -8.71 5.78 8.17
N GLY A 38 -7.90 4.83 7.75
CA GLY A 38 -8.36 3.59 7.16
C GLY A 38 -7.32 3.05 6.20
N ALA A 39 -7.27 1.72 6.09
CA ALA A 39 -6.35 1.02 5.22
C ALA A 39 -7.06 -0.17 4.60
N TYR A 40 -6.94 -0.29 3.28
CA TYR A 40 -7.61 -1.34 2.52
C TYR A 40 -6.63 -1.96 1.54
N CYS A 41 -6.67 -3.28 1.44
CA CYS A 41 -5.93 -4.00 0.43
C CYS A 41 -6.91 -4.37 -0.68
N LEU A 42 -6.64 -3.88 -1.89
CA LEU A 42 -7.43 -4.21 -3.07
C LEU A 42 -6.68 -5.26 -3.86
N HIS A 43 -7.37 -6.31 -4.28
CA HIS A 43 -6.78 -7.45 -4.95
C HIS A 43 -7.58 -7.82 -6.19
N ARG A 44 -6.87 -8.06 -7.29
CA ARG A 44 -7.48 -8.44 -8.56
C ARG A 44 -6.57 -9.41 -9.30
N VAL A 45 -7.16 -10.44 -9.90
CA VAL A 45 -6.42 -11.39 -10.73
C VAL A 45 -6.75 -11.13 -12.20
N ASP A 46 -5.70 -11.12 -13.03
CA ASP A 46 -5.86 -10.97 -14.47
C ASP A 46 -4.81 -11.87 -15.16
N GLY A 47 -5.27 -12.95 -15.78
CA GLY A 47 -4.39 -13.93 -16.39
C GLY A 47 -3.48 -14.60 -15.36
N ASN A 48 -2.18 -14.52 -15.57
CA ASN A 48 -1.20 -15.12 -14.67
C ASN A 48 -0.57 -14.10 -13.69
N LEU A 49 -1.23 -12.95 -13.54
CA LEU A 49 -0.78 -11.88 -12.62
C LEU A 49 -1.85 -11.57 -11.57
N ALA A 50 -1.40 -11.25 -10.37
CA ALA A 50 -2.24 -10.71 -9.32
C ALA A 50 -1.83 -9.26 -9.07
N TYR A 51 -2.82 -8.37 -9.04
CA TYR A 51 -2.64 -6.93 -8.83
C TYR A 51 -3.08 -6.58 -7.43
N PHE A 52 -2.25 -5.79 -6.75
CA PHE A 52 -2.53 -5.32 -5.41
C PHE A 52 -2.46 -3.80 -5.36
N GLN A 53 -3.41 -3.20 -4.65
CA GLN A 53 -3.33 -1.79 -4.29
C GLN A 53 -3.56 -1.66 -2.80
N MET A 54 -2.76 -0.82 -2.17
CA MET A 54 -3.01 -0.42 -0.79
C MET A 54 -3.59 0.99 -0.82
N LEU A 55 -4.87 1.08 -0.53
CA LEU A 55 -5.61 2.33 -0.47
C LEU A 55 -5.70 2.75 0.99
N THR A 56 -5.06 3.86 1.33
CA THR A 56 -5.00 4.33 2.71
C THR A 56 -5.44 5.79 2.79
N PHE A 57 -6.06 6.14 3.91
CA PHE A 57 -6.58 7.48 4.15
C PHE A 57 -5.89 8.09 5.36
N TRP A 58 -5.59 9.38 5.27
CA TRP A 58 -4.77 10.09 6.25
C TRP A 58 -5.31 11.48 6.55
N ASP A 59 -5.12 11.93 7.79
CA ASP A 59 -5.53 13.28 8.21
C ASP A 59 -4.83 14.36 7.36
N ASP A 60 -3.51 14.21 7.17
CA ASP A 60 -2.66 15.20 6.54
C ASP A 60 -1.32 14.58 6.13
N VAL A 61 -0.46 15.39 5.51
CA VAL A 61 0.88 14.95 5.08
C VAL A 61 1.75 14.55 6.27
N GLU A 62 1.62 15.24 7.41
CA GLU A 62 2.43 14.90 8.59
C GLU A 62 2.12 13.47 9.07
N ALA A 63 0.86 13.06 9.01
CA ALA A 63 0.49 11.68 9.35
C ALA A 63 1.12 10.69 8.39
N ILE A 64 1.12 10.99 7.09
CA ILE A 64 1.75 10.13 6.08
C ILE A 64 3.25 9.98 6.37
N LYS A 65 3.92 11.06 6.74
CA LYS A 65 5.35 11.04 7.07
C LYS A 65 5.67 10.15 8.28
N ARG A 66 4.76 10.01 9.22
CA ARG A 66 4.94 9.08 10.34
C ARG A 66 5.05 7.64 9.88
N PHE A 67 4.38 7.30 8.80
CA PHE A 67 4.45 5.98 8.20
C PHE A 67 5.61 5.86 7.21
N ALA A 68 5.73 6.81 6.28
CA ALA A 68 6.58 6.71 5.10
C ALA A 68 7.91 7.45 5.21
N GLY A 69 8.08 8.32 6.22
CA GLY A 69 9.28 9.14 6.37
C GLY A 69 9.17 10.45 5.58
N GLU A 70 10.24 11.25 5.61
CA GLU A 70 10.26 12.56 4.95
C GLU A 70 10.04 12.47 3.45
N ALA A 71 10.57 11.43 2.80
CA ALA A 71 10.36 11.21 1.38
C ALA A 71 9.02 10.48 1.14
N TYR A 72 7.94 11.05 1.62
CA TYR A 72 6.63 10.38 1.67
C TYR A 72 6.03 10.06 0.30
N GLU A 73 6.49 10.71 -0.75
CA GLU A 73 6.04 10.42 -2.11
C GLU A 73 6.69 9.15 -2.67
N ALA A 74 7.80 8.72 -2.07
CA ALA A 74 8.45 7.48 -2.47
C ALA A 74 7.69 6.28 -1.92
N ALA A 75 7.64 5.21 -2.69
CA ALA A 75 7.03 3.97 -2.24
C ALA A 75 7.89 3.36 -1.13
N ARG A 76 7.22 2.82 -0.11
CA ARG A 76 7.86 2.10 0.98
C ARG A 76 7.68 0.61 0.75
N TYR A 77 8.78 -0.15 0.82
CA TYR A 77 8.76 -1.59 0.60
C TYR A 77 9.20 -2.34 1.84
N TYR A 78 8.70 -3.55 1.99
CA TYR A 78 9.10 -4.49 3.03
C TYR A 78 10.19 -5.39 2.48
N ASP A 79 10.99 -5.98 3.37
CA ASP A 79 12.08 -6.87 2.95
C ASP A 79 11.57 -8.06 2.15
N PHE A 80 10.40 -8.59 2.51
CA PHE A 80 9.82 -9.72 1.78
C PHE A 80 9.36 -9.38 0.38
N ASP A 81 9.18 -8.10 0.04
CA ASP A 81 8.68 -7.69 -1.28
C ASP A 81 9.58 -8.16 -2.41
N ASP A 82 10.89 -8.31 -2.17
CA ASP A 82 11.83 -8.81 -3.18
C ASP A 82 11.46 -10.21 -3.69
N ASP A 83 10.84 -11.03 -2.85
CA ASP A 83 10.47 -12.40 -3.20
C ASP A 83 9.17 -12.49 -3.97
N PHE A 84 8.40 -11.42 -4.03
CA PHE A 84 7.06 -11.42 -4.60
C PHE A 84 6.88 -10.47 -5.78
N LEU A 85 7.29 -9.22 -5.64
CA LEU A 85 6.98 -8.19 -6.63
C LEU A 85 7.76 -8.38 -7.92
N ILE A 86 7.04 -8.28 -9.05
CA ILE A 86 7.64 -8.35 -10.38
C ILE A 86 8.49 -7.12 -10.63
N GLU A 87 8.02 -5.97 -10.15
CA GLU A 87 8.72 -4.70 -10.26
C GLU A 87 8.42 -3.83 -9.04
N ARG A 88 9.25 -2.81 -8.83
CA ARG A 88 9.03 -1.84 -7.75
C ARG A 88 8.81 -0.47 -8.35
N GLU A 89 7.62 0.06 -8.16
CA GLU A 89 7.32 1.43 -8.53
C GLU A 89 8.05 2.36 -7.56
N PRO A 90 8.73 3.40 -8.04
CA PRO A 90 9.49 4.28 -7.15
C PRO A 90 8.61 5.21 -6.31
N PHE A 91 7.41 5.53 -6.81
CA PHE A 91 6.53 6.50 -6.15
C PHE A 91 5.13 5.97 -5.95
N VAL A 92 4.44 6.55 -4.97
CA VAL A 92 3.01 6.33 -4.73
C VAL A 92 2.24 7.57 -5.16
N LEU A 93 0.91 7.44 -5.26
CA LEU A 93 0.05 8.56 -5.64
C LEU A 93 -0.70 9.08 -4.42
N HIS A 94 -0.87 10.39 -4.36
CA HIS A 94 -1.65 11.05 -3.31
C HIS A 94 -2.76 11.88 -3.95
N PHE A 95 -3.94 11.85 -3.32
CA PHE A 95 -5.11 12.57 -3.79
C PHE A 95 -5.78 13.29 -2.63
N GLU A 96 -6.23 14.51 -2.85
CA GLU A 96 -7.15 15.15 -1.91
C GLU A 96 -8.49 14.45 -2.01
N VAL A 97 -9.11 14.18 -0.85
CA VAL A 97 -10.40 13.50 -0.81
C VAL A 97 -11.50 14.49 -0.52
N TYR A 98 -12.48 14.55 -1.42
CA TYR A 98 -13.67 15.39 -1.27
C TYR A 98 -14.90 14.50 -1.16
N LYS A 99 -15.80 14.91 -0.29
CA LYS A 99 -17.05 14.18 -0.07
C LYS A 99 -18.20 15.20 0.04
N GLU A 100 -19.23 15.00 -0.74
CA GLU A 100 -20.44 15.85 -0.72
C GLU A 100 -21.40 15.46 0.40
#